data_223e898dad31d58327058b255ecfa4c5
#
_entry.id   223e898dad31d58327058b255ecfa4c5
#
_cell.length_a   1.000
_cell.length_b   1.000
_cell.length_c   1.000
_cell.angle_alpha   90.00
_cell.angle_beta   90.00
_cell.angle_gamma   90.00
#
_symmetry.space_group_name_H-M   'P 1'
#
loop_
_entity.id
_entity.type
_entity.pdbx_description
1 polymer ?
#
loop_
_entity_poly.entity_id
_entity_poly.type
_entity_poly.pdbx_seq_one_letter_code
_entity_poly.pdbx_strand_id
1 'polypeptide(L)' 'FKQVYGDTVYGFLFDYKMEYARKLLDSGTYNVNEVGNRIGYSTASHFIAAFKKKFGTTPKKYLMSLAAN' A
#
# COMPACT_ATOMS: atom_id res chain seq x y z
N PHE A 1 7.45 -14.83 -18.58
CA PHE A 1 7.71 -14.69 -17.89
C PHE A 1 8.57 -15.05 -17.16
N LYS A 2 9.21 -15.15 -17.08
CA LYS A 2 10.02 -15.61 -16.38
C LYS A 2 11.06 -14.83 -16.02
N GLN A 3 11.46 -14.14 -16.74
CA GLN A 3 12.54 -13.35 -16.58
C GLN A 3 12.53 -12.51 -15.46
N VAL A 4 11.52 -12.34 -14.97
CA VAL A 4 11.45 -11.50 -13.92
C VAL A 4 11.72 -12.12 -12.64
N TYR A 5 12.24 -13.30 -12.66
CA TYR A 5 12.23 -14.02 -11.44
C TYR A 5 13.17 -13.54 -10.39
N GLY A 6 14.28 -13.01 -10.74
CA GLY A 6 15.17 -12.44 -9.77
C GLY A 6 14.53 -11.28 -9.04
N ASP A 7 13.79 -10.49 -9.78
CA ASP A 7 13.12 -9.35 -9.21
C ASP A 7 11.78 -9.74 -8.62
N THR A 8 11.27 -10.85 -9.03
CA THR A 8 9.94 -11.26 -8.68
C THR A 8 9.72 -11.39 -7.18
N VAL A 9 10.74 -11.82 -6.45
CA VAL A 9 10.59 -11.98 -5.01
C VAL A 9 10.24 -10.65 -4.36
N TYR A 10 11.01 -9.61 -4.65
CA TYR A 10 10.72 -8.30 -4.11
C TYR A 10 9.42 -7.74 -4.66
N GLY A 11 9.18 -7.91 -5.93
CA GLY A 11 7.96 -7.44 -6.54
C GLY A 11 6.73 -8.09 -5.92
N PHE A 12 6.81 -9.38 -5.69
CA PHE A 12 5.72 -10.10 -5.08
C PHE A 12 5.45 -9.62 -3.67
N LEU A 13 6.51 -9.45 -2.86
CA LEU A 13 6.34 -8.97 -1.50
C LEU A 13 5.80 -7.55 -1.47
N PHE A 14 6.30 -6.70 -2.36
CA PHE A 14 5.81 -5.34 -2.45
C PHE A 14 4.33 -5.31 -2.80
N ASP A 15 3.94 -6.08 -3.80
CA ASP A 15 2.55 -6.14 -4.22
C ASP A 15 1.68 -6.68 -3.11
N TYR A 16 2.12 -7.72 -2.44
CA TYR A 16 1.38 -8.31 -1.35
C TYR A 16 1.16 -7.31 -0.23
N LYS A 17 2.22 -6.60 0.15
CA LYS A 17 2.11 -5.59 1.20
C LYS A 17 1.15 -4.48 0.82
N MET A 18 1.21 -4.04 -0.42
CA MET A 18 0.34 -2.96 -0.87
C MET A 18 -1.11 -3.41 -0.93
N GLU A 19 -1.37 -4.63 -1.39
CA GLU A 19 -2.73 -5.14 -1.40
C GLU A 19 -3.28 -5.29 0.01
N TYR A 20 -2.44 -5.75 0.92
CA TYR A 20 -2.83 -5.87 2.31
C TYR A 20 -3.13 -4.49 2.89
N ALA A 21 -2.28 -3.52 2.59
CA ALA A 21 -2.49 -2.15 3.04
C ALA A 21 -3.83 -1.62 2.53
N ARG A 22 -4.12 -1.87 1.26
CA ARG A 22 -5.39 -1.42 0.69
C ARG A 22 -6.56 -2.03 1.42
N LYS A 23 -6.46 -3.31 1.75
CA LYS A 23 -7.53 -3.98 2.49
C LYS A 23 -7.72 -3.37 3.88
N LEU A 24 -6.63 -3.02 4.54
CA LEU A 24 -6.72 -2.39 5.85
C LEU A 24 -7.39 -1.01 5.74
N LEU A 25 -7.04 -0.28 4.70
CA LEU A 25 -7.67 1.02 4.47
C LEU A 25 -9.16 0.86 4.17
N ASP A 26 -9.50 -0.13 3.35
CA ASP A 26 -10.90 -0.37 3.00
C ASP A 26 -11.75 -0.70 4.22
N SER A 27 -11.15 -1.36 5.20
CA SER A 27 -11.91 -1.76 6.38
C SER A 27 -12.37 -0.57 7.22
N GLY A 28 -11.69 0.57 7.05
CA GLY A 28 -12.03 1.76 7.80
C GLY A 28 -11.58 1.73 9.25
N THR A 29 -10.88 0.68 9.65
CA THR A 29 -10.45 0.52 11.04
C THR A 29 -9.15 1.24 11.33
N TYR A 30 -8.30 1.39 10.31
CA TYR A 30 -6.95 1.92 10.49
C TYR A 30 -6.77 3.18 9.68
N ASN A 31 -5.98 4.12 10.22
CA ASN A 31 -5.62 5.30 9.45
C ASN A 31 -4.34 5.00 8.65
N VAL A 32 -3.89 5.96 7.85
CA VAL A 32 -2.73 5.78 6.99
C VAL A 32 -1.48 5.43 7.79
N ASN A 33 -1.25 6.14 8.90
CA ASN A 33 -0.08 5.86 9.73
C ASN A 33 -0.11 4.46 10.31
N GLU A 34 -1.26 4.04 10.78
CA GLU A 34 -1.41 2.72 11.36
C GLU A 34 -1.20 1.63 10.33
N VAL A 35 -1.72 1.82 9.13
CA VAL A 35 -1.53 0.84 8.07
C VAL A 35 -0.04 0.72 7.72
N GLY A 36 0.65 1.86 7.58
CA GLY A 36 2.07 1.83 7.29
C GLY A 36 2.86 1.07 8.34
N ASN A 37 2.54 1.30 9.61
CA ASN A 37 3.22 0.59 10.69
C ASN A 37 2.94 -0.90 10.67
N ARG A 38 1.72 -1.28 10.38
CA ARG A 38 1.35 -2.69 10.37
C ARG A 38 2.05 -3.48 9.29
N ILE A 39 2.32 -2.85 8.16
CA ILE A 39 2.98 -3.56 7.06
C ILE A 39 4.49 -3.39 7.08
N GLY A 40 5.02 -2.75 8.13
CA GLY A 40 6.46 -2.73 8.34
C GLY A 40 7.21 -1.50 7.85
N TYR A 41 6.51 -0.43 7.53
CA TYR A 41 7.18 0.80 7.14
C TYR A 41 7.49 1.62 8.39
N SER A 42 8.71 2.15 8.45
CA SER A 42 9.12 2.91 9.61
C SER A 42 8.53 4.30 9.64
N THR A 43 8.18 4.85 8.49
CA THR A 43 7.56 6.17 8.42
C THR A 43 6.37 6.14 7.46
N ALA A 44 5.41 7.00 7.73
CA ALA A 44 4.25 7.12 6.86
C ALA A 44 4.64 7.62 5.48
N SER A 45 5.66 8.48 5.40
CA SER A 45 6.10 9.00 4.12
C SER A 45 6.53 7.90 3.15
N HIS A 46 7.27 6.93 3.67
CA HIS A 46 7.72 5.81 2.84
C HIS A 46 6.54 4.97 2.37
N PHE A 47 5.60 4.74 3.27
CA PHE A 47 4.41 3.99 2.91
C PHE A 47 3.60 4.73 1.84
N ILE A 48 3.41 6.03 2.02
CA ILE A 48 2.63 6.82 1.08
C ILE A 48 3.27 6.78 -0.31
N ALA A 49 4.60 6.91 -0.37
CA ALA A 49 5.30 6.86 -1.64
C ALA A 49 5.14 5.50 -2.31
N ALA A 50 5.25 4.43 -1.52
CA ALA A 50 5.12 3.08 -2.06
C ALA A 50 3.69 2.84 -2.57
N PHE A 51 2.71 3.26 -1.80
CA PHE A 51 1.31 3.11 -2.18
C PHE A 51 1.03 3.84 -3.48
N LYS A 52 1.51 5.07 -3.58
CA LYS A 52 1.32 5.86 -4.79
C LYS A 52 1.98 5.19 -6.00
N LYS A 53 3.15 4.63 -5.79
CA LYS A 53 3.85 3.93 -6.87
C LYS A 53 3.06 2.73 -7.37
N LYS A 54 2.43 2.01 -6.45
CA LYS A 54 1.70 0.80 -6.80
C LYS A 54 0.34 1.12 -7.43
N PHE A 55 -0.40 2.03 -6.83
CA PHE A 55 -1.79 2.28 -7.22
C PHE A 55 -2.01 3.58 -7.98
N GLY A 56 -1.00 4.43 -8.06
CA GLY A 56 -1.14 5.68 -8.77
C GLY A 56 -1.83 6.78 -7.98
N THR A 57 -2.18 6.52 -6.73
CA THR A 57 -2.82 7.50 -5.88
C THR A 57 -2.30 7.33 -4.47
N THR A 58 -2.35 8.41 -3.68
CA THR A 58 -1.91 8.32 -2.29
C THR A 58 -2.98 7.63 -1.45
N PRO A 59 -2.60 7.04 -0.31
CA PRO A 59 -3.58 6.43 0.57
C PRO A 59 -4.66 7.40 1.02
N LYS A 60 -4.27 8.64 1.27
CA LYS A 60 -5.24 9.65 1.69
C LYS A 60 -6.26 9.91 0.60
N LYS A 61 -5.81 10.08 -0.63
CA LYS A 61 -6.73 10.29 -1.75
C LYS A 61 -7.62 9.08 -1.96
N TYR A 62 -7.06 7.90 -1.79
CA TYR A 62 -7.83 6.69 -1.91
C TYR A 62 -8.97 6.66 -0.88
N LEU A 63 -8.66 7.00 0.36
CA LEU A 63 -9.68 7.05 1.41
C LEU A 63 -10.74 8.10 1.12
N MET A 64 -10.32 9.25 0.63
CA MET A 64 -11.25 10.30 0.27
C MET A 64 -12.18 9.86 -0.85
N SER A 65 -11.64 9.12 -1.79
CA SER A 65 -12.43 8.58 -2.89
C SER A 65 -13.50 7.62 -2.38
N LEU A 66 -13.13 6.79 -1.41
CA LEU A 66 -14.10 5.87 -0.81
C LEU A 66 -15.18 6.65 -0.07
N ALA A 67 -14.79 7.67 0.66
CA ALA A 67 -15.73 8.46 1.43
C ALA A 67 -16.67 9.26 0.52
N ALA A 68 -16.19 9.61 -0.66
CA ALA A 68 -16.98 10.40 -1.59
C ALA A 68 -18.13 9.61 -2.21
N ASN A 69 -18.05 8.32 -2.14
CA ASN A 69 -19.15 7.49 -2.63
C ASN A 69 -20.24 7.37 -1.59
#